data_8302020134f6080bfbe5c1af939740b0
#
_entry.id   8302020134f6080bfbe5c1af939740b0
#
_cell.length_a   1.000
_cell.length_b   1.000
_cell.length_c   1.000
_cell.angle_alpha   90.00
_cell.angle_beta   90.00
_cell.angle_gamma   90.00
#
_symmetry.space_group_name_H-M   'P 1'
#
loop_
_entity.id
_entity.type
_entity.pdbx_description
1 polymer ?
#
loop_
_entity_poly.entity_id
_entity_poly.type
_entity_poly.pdbx_seq_one_letter_code
_entity_poly.pdbx_strand_id
1 'polypeptide(L)'
;PTVALALDQEDSIQSIVGHDTAYHGGSESNEAIRDRIRNGTQRVVFTSPEGLIQGLAPAVFRAAQSDSLRRLVIDEAHIVDHWGNDFRSAFQELAGMRQGLLDECETPFNTLLLSATFTEGTLETLETLFGRPGPFDQVSAARLRAEPSYWWSKVDSLTEKRERVMEAVHHLPRPLILYTSVKQDVRRWKSHLRQAGYRRFRTLTGDTASGHRREI
;
A
#
# COMPACT_ATOMS: atom_id res chain seq x y z
N PRO A 1 3.05 -1.08 0.51
CA PRO A 1 2.96 0.04 -0.43
C PRO A 1 4.24 0.17 -1.25
N THR A 2 4.12 0.68 -2.48
CA THR A 2 5.32 1.01 -3.26
C THR A 2 6.06 2.16 -2.57
N VAL A 3 7.39 2.23 -2.74
CA VAL A 3 8.20 3.34 -2.19
C VAL A 3 7.60 4.72 -2.53
N ALA A 4 7.08 4.88 -3.75
CA ALA A 4 6.44 6.12 -4.18
C ALA A 4 5.20 6.48 -3.34
N LEU A 5 4.35 5.50 -3.04
CA LEU A 5 3.17 5.71 -2.21
C LEU A 5 3.56 6.04 -0.76
N ALA A 6 4.58 5.37 -0.23
CA ALA A 6 5.06 5.64 1.13
C ALA A 6 5.62 7.07 1.27
N LEU A 7 6.35 7.55 0.26
CA LEU A 7 6.84 8.94 0.23
C LEU A 7 5.71 9.96 0.10
N ASP A 8 4.72 9.69 -0.74
CA ASP A 8 3.54 10.55 -0.91
C ASP A 8 2.69 10.63 0.38
N GLN A 9 2.54 9.50 1.06
CA GLN A 9 1.89 9.44 2.37
C GLN A 9 2.71 10.19 3.44
N GLU A 10 4.05 10.05 3.44
CA GLU A 10 4.93 10.78 4.34
C GLU A 10 4.76 12.30 4.16
N ASP A 11 4.85 12.80 2.93
CA ASP A 11 4.67 14.22 2.60
C ASP A 11 3.27 14.71 3.03
N SER A 12 2.23 13.94 2.78
CA SER A 12 0.85 14.29 3.14
C SER A 12 0.66 14.37 4.67
N ILE A 13 1.15 13.39 5.41
CA ILE A 13 1.05 13.37 6.87
C ILE A 13 1.95 14.45 7.49
N GLN A 14 3.15 14.68 6.95
CA GLN A 14 4.04 15.74 7.41
C GLN A 14 3.37 17.13 7.36
N SER A 15 2.56 17.38 6.34
CA SER A 15 1.80 18.61 6.23
C SER A 15 0.76 18.82 7.36
N ILE A 16 0.31 17.71 7.99
CA ILE A 16 -0.71 17.72 9.05
C ILE A 16 -0.08 17.70 10.45
N VAL A 17 0.93 16.85 10.66
CA VAL A 17 1.51 16.60 12.00
C VAL A 17 2.86 17.29 12.24
N GLY A 18 3.43 17.95 11.20
CA GLY A 18 4.73 18.60 11.28
C GLY A 18 5.91 17.67 11.00
N HIS A 19 7.09 17.99 11.54
CA HIS A 19 8.38 17.39 11.15
C HIS A 19 8.70 16.02 11.74
N ASP A 20 7.77 15.39 12.46
CA ASP A 20 8.04 14.15 13.20
C ASP A 20 7.62 12.90 12.40
N THR A 21 7.63 12.98 11.08
CA THR A 21 7.38 11.84 10.16
C THR A 21 8.68 11.37 9.55
N ALA A 22 8.80 10.08 9.29
CA ALA A 22 9.96 9.52 8.60
C ALA A 22 9.58 8.28 7.79
N TYR A 23 10.24 8.09 6.64
CA TYR A 23 10.19 6.85 5.88
C TYR A 23 11.48 6.04 6.09
N HIS A 24 11.37 4.88 6.74
CA HIS A 24 12.50 3.97 6.93
C HIS A 24 12.84 3.28 5.60
N GLY A 25 14.02 3.57 5.07
CA GLY A 25 14.46 3.19 3.73
C GLY A 25 14.47 4.36 2.73
N GLY A 26 14.15 5.57 3.18
CA GLY A 26 14.24 6.81 2.43
C GLY A 26 15.64 7.42 2.40
N SER A 27 15.69 8.75 2.24
CA SER A 27 16.94 9.51 2.18
C SER A 27 17.54 9.80 3.56
N GLU A 28 16.74 9.74 4.62
CA GLU A 28 17.21 9.96 5.98
C GLU A 28 17.97 8.75 6.52
N SER A 29 18.91 8.99 7.45
CA SER A 29 19.64 7.93 8.12
C SER A 29 18.69 7.01 8.91
N ASN A 30 18.67 5.72 8.56
CA ASN A 30 17.88 4.73 9.26
C ASN A 30 18.28 4.63 10.76
N GLU A 31 19.55 4.92 11.12
CA GLU A 31 19.99 4.94 12.53
C GLU A 31 19.37 6.10 13.28
N ALA A 32 19.33 7.29 12.69
CA ALA A 32 18.68 8.44 13.30
C ALA A 32 17.18 8.21 13.56
N ILE A 33 16.50 7.54 12.61
CA ILE A 33 15.09 7.14 12.79
C ILE A 33 14.95 6.16 13.96
N ARG A 34 15.81 5.12 14.03
CA ARG A 34 15.81 4.15 15.13
C ARG A 34 16.01 4.80 16.48
N ASP A 35 16.93 5.76 16.58
CA ASP A 35 17.20 6.47 17.82
C ASP A 35 16.01 7.31 18.28
N ARG A 36 15.34 8.00 17.36
CA ARG A 36 14.12 8.74 17.70
C ARG A 36 12.97 7.83 18.13
N ILE A 37 12.84 6.64 17.52
CA ILE A 37 11.86 5.63 17.94
C ILE A 37 12.18 5.16 19.36
N ARG A 38 13.44 4.79 19.66
CA ARG A 38 13.88 4.35 21.00
C ARG A 38 13.61 5.38 22.09
N ASN A 39 13.77 6.67 21.73
CA ASN A 39 13.58 7.79 22.64
C ASN A 39 12.15 8.30 22.72
N GLY A 40 11.21 7.69 21.97
CA GLY A 40 9.80 8.08 21.93
C GLY A 40 9.54 9.45 21.28
N THR A 41 10.50 9.99 20.52
CA THR A 41 10.38 11.30 19.88
C THR A 41 9.89 11.22 18.44
N GLN A 42 9.95 10.05 17.79
CA GLN A 42 9.39 9.83 16.44
C GLN A 42 7.89 9.60 16.55
N ARG A 43 7.09 10.44 15.88
CA ARG A 43 5.62 10.33 15.96
C ARG A 43 5.03 9.36 14.95
N VAL A 44 5.50 9.41 13.70
CA VAL A 44 5.00 8.57 12.62
C VAL A 44 6.18 8.00 11.83
N VAL A 45 6.15 6.70 11.59
CA VAL A 45 7.13 6.01 10.73
C VAL A 45 6.41 5.21 9.66
N PHE A 46 6.78 5.44 8.41
CA PHE A 46 6.38 4.62 7.29
C PHE A 46 7.48 3.59 7.00
N THR A 47 7.10 2.33 6.79
CA THR A 47 8.05 1.26 6.49
C THR A 47 7.36 0.11 5.77
N SER A 48 8.14 -0.75 5.12
CA SER A 48 7.63 -2.04 4.64
C SER A 48 7.57 -3.06 5.77
N PRO A 49 6.83 -4.18 5.63
CA PRO A 49 6.85 -5.28 6.60
C PRO A 49 8.27 -5.77 6.90
N GLU A 50 9.10 -5.95 5.86
CA GLU A 50 10.49 -6.39 6.01
C GLU A 50 11.34 -5.32 6.71
N GLY A 51 11.13 -4.05 6.39
CA GLY A 51 11.80 -2.92 7.05
C GLY A 51 11.45 -2.85 8.53
N LEU A 52 10.21 -3.12 8.90
CA LEU A 52 9.77 -3.20 10.28
C LEU A 52 10.45 -4.37 11.01
N ILE A 53 10.35 -5.57 10.46
CA ILE A 53 10.82 -6.81 11.09
C ILE A 53 12.36 -6.86 11.18
N GLN A 54 13.05 -6.56 10.07
CA GLN A 54 14.50 -6.69 9.99
C GLN A 54 15.24 -5.41 10.41
N GLY A 55 14.65 -4.24 10.17
CA GLY A 55 15.32 -2.96 10.37
C GLY A 55 14.94 -2.23 11.64
N LEU A 56 13.67 -2.22 12.01
CA LEU A 56 13.14 -1.41 13.11
C LEU A 56 12.80 -2.21 14.37
N ALA A 57 12.70 -3.54 14.31
CA ALA A 57 12.21 -4.36 15.41
C ALA A 57 12.84 -4.00 16.76
N PRO A 58 14.18 -3.92 16.95
CA PRO A 58 14.77 -3.59 18.25
C PRO A 58 14.34 -2.22 18.80
N ALA A 59 14.17 -1.23 17.91
CA ALA A 59 13.74 0.11 18.30
C ALA A 59 12.26 0.14 18.68
N VAL A 60 11.42 -0.57 17.94
CA VAL A 60 9.97 -0.64 18.17
C VAL A 60 9.67 -1.45 19.44
N PHE A 61 10.43 -2.52 19.73
CA PHE A 61 10.31 -3.24 21.00
C PHE A 61 10.66 -2.35 22.20
N ARG A 62 11.69 -1.52 22.10
CA ARG A 62 11.99 -0.51 23.15
C ARG A 62 10.88 0.52 23.31
N ALA A 63 10.27 0.95 22.18
CA ALA A 63 9.12 1.85 22.23
C ALA A 63 7.88 1.18 22.86
N ALA A 64 7.69 -0.11 22.66
CA ALA A 64 6.65 -0.89 23.31
C ALA A 64 6.88 -0.97 24.84
N GLN A 65 8.08 -1.35 25.26
CA GLN A 65 8.48 -1.41 26.67
C GLN A 65 8.36 -0.09 27.45
N SER A 66 8.50 1.05 26.73
CA SER A 66 8.34 2.39 27.32
C SER A 66 6.95 2.98 27.15
N ASP A 67 5.96 2.19 26.69
CA ASP A 67 4.60 2.61 26.36
C ASP A 67 4.52 3.81 25.39
N SER A 68 5.55 4.03 24.59
CA SER A 68 5.55 5.08 23.57
C SER A 68 4.94 4.62 22.25
N LEU A 69 4.83 3.31 21.98
CA LEU A 69 4.12 2.74 20.84
C LEU A 69 2.60 2.85 21.06
N ARG A 70 1.92 3.65 20.27
CA ARG A 70 0.49 3.90 20.44
C ARG A 70 -0.38 3.19 19.41
N ARG A 71 0.13 3.03 18.18
CA ARG A 71 -0.64 2.45 17.06
C ARG A 71 0.27 1.71 16.10
N LEU A 72 -0.22 0.56 15.64
CA LEU A 72 0.30 -0.14 14.48
C LEU A 72 -0.76 -0.04 13.37
N VAL A 73 -0.38 0.55 12.24
CA VAL A 73 -1.27 0.69 11.08
C VAL A 73 -0.75 -0.15 9.93
N ILE A 74 -1.58 -1.04 9.42
CA ILE A 74 -1.28 -1.88 8.27
C ILE A 74 -2.21 -1.44 7.14
N ASP A 75 -1.63 -0.71 6.19
CA ASP A 75 -2.34 -0.27 4.99
C ASP A 75 -2.35 -1.38 3.94
N GLU A 76 -3.38 -1.37 3.08
CA GLU A 76 -3.63 -2.40 2.05
C GLU A 76 -3.65 -3.83 2.62
N ALA A 77 -4.26 -4.00 3.79
CA ALA A 77 -4.28 -5.28 4.51
C ALA A 77 -4.93 -6.43 3.71
N HIS A 78 -5.71 -6.12 2.65
CA HIS A 78 -6.28 -7.12 1.75
C HIS A 78 -5.23 -7.96 1.00
N ILE A 79 -3.99 -7.49 0.92
CA ILE A 79 -2.87 -8.19 0.25
C ILE A 79 -2.59 -9.55 0.92
N VAL A 80 -3.02 -9.78 2.16
CA VAL A 80 -2.86 -11.06 2.86
C VAL A 80 -3.40 -12.26 2.05
N ASP A 81 -4.43 -12.06 1.22
CA ASP A 81 -5.04 -13.11 0.41
C ASP A 81 -4.55 -13.14 -1.04
N HIS A 82 -4.07 -12.02 -1.58
CA HIS A 82 -3.90 -11.85 -3.01
C HIS A 82 -2.53 -12.21 -3.57
N TRP A 83 -1.51 -12.33 -2.74
CA TRP A 83 -0.13 -12.52 -3.20
C TRP A 83 0.44 -13.78 -2.56
N GLY A 84 0.77 -14.78 -3.35
CA GLY A 84 1.30 -16.09 -3.04
C GLY A 84 2.09 -16.31 -1.71
N ASN A 85 2.69 -17.46 -1.54
CA ASN A 85 3.27 -17.92 -0.27
C ASN A 85 4.24 -16.92 0.40
N ASP A 86 4.99 -16.11 -0.37
CA ASP A 86 5.99 -15.18 0.18
C ASP A 86 5.36 -14.01 0.94
N PHE A 87 4.24 -13.47 0.46
CA PHE A 87 3.51 -12.38 1.15
C PHE A 87 2.76 -12.88 2.37
N ARG A 88 2.26 -14.11 2.32
CA ARG A 88 1.59 -14.73 3.46
C ARG A 88 2.55 -14.93 4.63
N SER A 89 3.81 -15.26 4.37
CA SER A 89 4.85 -15.36 5.39
C SER A 89 5.13 -14.02 6.05
N ALA A 90 5.26 -12.93 5.28
CA ALA A 90 5.49 -11.58 5.83
C ALA A 90 4.34 -11.11 6.75
N PHE A 91 3.07 -11.42 6.42
CA PHE A 91 1.94 -11.12 7.30
C PHE A 91 1.91 -11.98 8.56
N GLN A 92 2.31 -13.26 8.47
CA GLN A 92 2.45 -14.13 9.64
C GLN A 92 3.56 -13.64 10.58
N GLU A 93 4.71 -13.27 10.02
CA GLU A 93 5.81 -12.68 10.77
C GLU A 93 5.40 -11.36 11.44
N LEU A 94 4.66 -10.52 10.72
CA LEU A 94 4.14 -9.26 11.24
C LEU A 94 3.12 -9.49 12.38
N ALA A 95 2.25 -10.49 12.25
CA ALA A 95 1.32 -10.87 13.32
C ALA A 95 2.04 -11.41 14.54
N GLY A 96 3.06 -12.26 14.34
CA GLY A 96 3.93 -12.74 15.44
C GLY A 96 4.69 -11.62 16.12
N MET A 97 5.27 -10.69 15.35
CA MET A 97 5.95 -9.52 15.89
C MET A 97 4.99 -8.63 16.69
N ARG A 98 3.78 -8.38 16.14
CA ARG A 98 2.76 -7.60 16.87
C ARG A 98 2.41 -8.23 18.21
N GLN A 99 2.24 -9.56 18.26
CA GLN A 99 1.96 -10.24 19.51
C GLN A 99 3.10 -10.04 20.51
N GLY A 100 4.35 -10.24 20.10
CA GLY A 100 5.51 -9.98 20.94
C GLY A 100 5.59 -8.53 21.45
N LEU A 101 5.21 -7.55 20.60
CA LEU A 101 5.15 -6.15 21.02
C LEU A 101 4.06 -5.91 22.08
N LEU A 102 2.89 -6.56 21.95
CA LEU A 102 1.81 -6.47 22.95
C LEU A 102 2.18 -7.10 24.28
N ASP A 103 2.97 -8.17 24.24
CA ASP A 103 3.44 -8.85 25.46
C ASP A 103 4.46 -7.98 26.24
N GLU A 104 5.13 -7.03 25.58
CA GLU A 104 6.09 -6.10 26.18
C GLU A 104 5.47 -4.78 26.67
N CYS A 105 4.25 -4.45 26.26
CA CYS A 105 3.56 -3.22 26.65
C CYS A 105 2.85 -3.37 28.00
N GLU A 106 2.93 -2.36 28.89
CA GLU A 106 2.00 -2.25 30.02
C GLU A 106 0.61 -1.82 29.54
N THR A 107 0.58 -0.87 28.61
CA THR A 107 -0.66 -0.39 27.98
C THR A 107 -0.74 -0.88 26.53
N PRO A 108 -1.68 -1.77 26.17
CA PRO A 108 -1.79 -2.27 24.83
C PRO A 108 -2.01 -1.16 23.80
N PHE A 109 -1.29 -1.21 22.69
CA PHE A 109 -1.49 -0.31 21.56
C PHE A 109 -2.59 -0.80 20.63
N ASN A 110 -3.23 0.12 19.89
CA ASN A 110 -4.25 -0.22 18.92
C ASN A 110 -3.62 -0.66 17.59
N THR A 111 -4.20 -1.70 16.98
CA THR A 111 -3.87 -2.12 15.62
C THR A 111 -5.00 -1.70 14.67
N LEU A 112 -4.66 -1.05 13.57
CA LEU A 112 -5.58 -0.64 12.52
C LEU A 112 -5.21 -1.37 11.23
N LEU A 113 -6.16 -2.10 10.67
CA LEU A 113 -6.03 -2.78 9.38
C LEU A 113 -6.89 -2.01 8.37
N LEU A 114 -6.25 -1.41 7.38
CA LEU A 114 -6.90 -0.54 6.41
C LEU A 114 -6.92 -1.20 5.03
N SER A 115 -8.05 -1.11 4.36
CA SER A 115 -8.17 -1.45 2.93
C SER A 115 -9.41 -0.82 2.33
N ALA A 116 -9.35 -0.52 1.04
CA ALA A 116 -10.52 -0.14 0.26
C ALA A 116 -11.44 -1.32 -0.07
N THR A 117 -10.92 -2.55 0.00
CA THR A 117 -11.63 -3.76 -0.45
C THR A 117 -11.30 -4.93 0.49
N PHE A 118 -12.24 -5.31 1.33
CA PHE A 118 -12.17 -6.56 2.09
C PHE A 118 -13.21 -7.56 1.55
N THR A 119 -12.80 -8.79 1.34
CA THR A 119 -13.70 -9.94 1.18
C THR A 119 -13.94 -10.61 2.53
N GLU A 120 -14.98 -11.42 2.64
CA GLU A 120 -15.23 -12.20 3.87
C GLU A 120 -14.03 -13.08 4.23
N GLY A 121 -13.44 -13.79 3.25
CA GLY A 121 -12.26 -14.62 3.48
C GLY A 121 -11.04 -13.83 3.94
N THR A 122 -10.86 -12.61 3.39
CA THR A 122 -9.80 -11.71 3.86
C THR A 122 -10.00 -11.31 5.32
N LEU A 123 -11.24 -10.98 5.71
CA LEU A 123 -11.56 -10.61 7.09
C LEU A 123 -11.31 -11.77 8.05
N GLU A 124 -11.75 -12.99 7.72
CA GLU A 124 -11.48 -14.19 8.52
C GLU A 124 -9.98 -14.44 8.71
N THR A 125 -9.19 -14.27 7.64
CA THR A 125 -7.73 -14.41 7.70
C THR A 125 -7.11 -13.34 8.61
N LEU A 126 -7.52 -12.09 8.48
CA LEU A 126 -7.02 -10.98 9.29
C LEU A 126 -7.43 -11.12 10.76
N GLU A 127 -8.66 -11.56 11.04
CA GLU A 127 -9.11 -11.83 12.40
C GLU A 127 -8.31 -12.96 13.05
N THR A 128 -8.02 -14.02 12.29
CA THR A 128 -7.17 -15.12 12.76
C THR A 128 -5.77 -14.64 13.13
N LEU A 129 -5.18 -13.74 12.34
CA LEU A 129 -3.81 -13.24 12.52
C LEU A 129 -3.71 -12.11 13.56
N PHE A 130 -4.69 -11.22 13.61
CA PHE A 130 -4.62 -9.97 14.36
C PHE A 130 -5.74 -9.80 15.39
N GLY A 131 -6.68 -10.72 15.50
CA GLY A 131 -7.86 -10.59 16.36
C GLY A 131 -7.58 -10.69 17.86
N ARG A 132 -6.41 -11.20 18.27
CA ARG A 132 -6.04 -11.26 19.69
C ARG A 132 -5.23 -10.04 20.12
N PRO A 133 -5.40 -9.52 21.35
CA PRO A 133 -6.30 -9.98 22.43
C PRO A 133 -7.78 -9.62 22.23
N GLY A 134 -8.13 -8.90 21.16
CA GLY A 134 -9.50 -8.48 20.88
C GLY A 134 -9.96 -7.22 21.67
N PRO A 135 -11.16 -6.70 21.41
CA PRO A 135 -12.05 -7.14 20.34
C PRO A 135 -11.51 -6.83 18.94
N PHE A 136 -12.02 -7.53 17.91
CA PHE A 136 -11.78 -7.25 16.49
C PHE A 136 -13.04 -6.58 15.92
N ASP A 137 -12.98 -5.26 15.80
CA ASP A 137 -14.11 -4.47 15.34
C ASP A 137 -13.98 -4.14 13.85
N GLN A 138 -15.07 -4.26 13.12
CA GLN A 138 -15.14 -3.90 11.72
C GLN A 138 -15.91 -2.60 11.51
N VAL A 139 -15.28 -1.62 10.87
CA VAL A 139 -15.94 -0.40 10.41
C VAL A 139 -15.94 -0.39 8.88
N SER A 140 -17.12 -0.43 8.27
CA SER A 140 -17.27 -0.45 6.82
C SER A 140 -18.08 0.74 6.33
N ALA A 141 -17.53 1.45 5.34
CA ALA A 141 -18.21 2.48 4.55
C ALA A 141 -18.19 2.11 3.06
N ALA A 142 -18.21 0.80 2.75
CA ALA A 142 -18.12 0.30 1.39
C ALA A 142 -19.33 0.73 0.56
N ARG A 143 -19.10 1.66 -0.36
CA ARG A 143 -20.05 2.07 -1.39
C ARG A 143 -19.31 2.54 -2.63
N LEU A 144 -19.92 2.34 -3.77
CA LEU A 144 -19.40 2.94 -4.99
C LEU A 144 -19.49 4.46 -4.90
N ARG A 145 -18.46 5.13 -5.36
CA ARG A 145 -18.49 6.59 -5.51
C ARG A 145 -19.61 6.97 -6.48
N ALA A 146 -20.36 8.01 -6.14
CA ALA A 146 -21.45 8.49 -6.98
C ALA A 146 -20.96 9.34 -8.18
N GLU A 147 -19.74 9.92 -8.05
CA GLU A 147 -19.19 10.84 -9.06
C GLU A 147 -18.77 10.16 -10.36
N PRO A 148 -18.10 8.95 -10.34
CA PRO A 148 -17.74 8.26 -11.56
C PRO A 148 -18.91 7.55 -12.22
N SER A 149 -18.97 7.60 -13.56
CA SER A 149 -19.83 6.71 -14.33
C SER A 149 -19.08 5.40 -14.60
N TYR A 150 -19.68 4.28 -14.22
CA TYR A 150 -19.09 2.95 -14.36
C TYR A 150 -19.63 2.25 -15.61
N TRP A 151 -18.73 1.79 -16.47
CA TRP A 151 -19.07 1.04 -17.68
C TRP A 151 -18.26 -0.25 -17.71
N TRP A 152 -18.89 -1.32 -18.10
CA TRP A 152 -18.21 -2.60 -18.28
C TRP A 152 -18.70 -3.29 -19.55
N SER A 153 -17.85 -4.09 -20.17
CA SER A 153 -18.17 -4.87 -21.35
C SER A 153 -17.51 -6.23 -21.26
N LYS A 154 -18.29 -7.28 -21.53
CA LYS A 154 -17.76 -8.63 -21.71
C LYS A 154 -17.33 -8.77 -23.17
N VAL A 155 -16.18 -9.40 -23.40
CA VAL A 155 -15.63 -9.69 -24.72
C VAL A 155 -15.19 -11.14 -24.78
N ASP A 156 -15.34 -11.78 -25.94
CA ASP A 156 -15.09 -13.21 -26.12
C ASP A 156 -13.69 -13.48 -26.72
N SER A 157 -12.98 -12.44 -27.17
CA SER A 157 -11.64 -12.59 -27.75
C SER A 157 -10.70 -11.43 -27.42
N LEU A 158 -9.39 -11.68 -27.52
CA LEU A 158 -8.37 -10.64 -27.37
C LEU A 158 -8.44 -9.59 -28.48
N THR A 159 -8.89 -9.97 -29.68
CA THR A 159 -9.08 -9.05 -30.80
C THR A 159 -10.22 -8.10 -30.51
N GLU A 160 -11.36 -8.60 -30.11
CA GLU A 160 -12.50 -7.79 -29.71
C GLU A 160 -12.16 -6.88 -28.52
N LYS A 161 -11.45 -7.41 -27.49
CA LYS A 161 -10.96 -6.60 -26.37
C LYS A 161 -10.14 -5.41 -26.88
N ARG A 162 -9.24 -5.64 -27.83
CA ARG A 162 -8.40 -4.58 -28.39
C ARG A 162 -9.25 -3.53 -29.11
N GLU A 163 -10.20 -3.96 -29.94
CA GLU A 163 -11.10 -3.07 -30.69
C GLU A 163 -11.92 -2.20 -29.73
N ARG A 164 -12.55 -2.81 -28.72
CA ARG A 164 -13.35 -2.07 -27.73
C ARG A 164 -12.52 -1.08 -26.92
N VAL A 165 -11.31 -1.46 -26.51
CA VAL A 165 -10.42 -0.54 -25.79
C VAL A 165 -9.95 0.60 -26.68
N MET A 166 -9.63 0.33 -27.95
CA MET A 166 -9.25 1.38 -28.91
C MET A 166 -10.42 2.32 -29.23
N GLU A 167 -11.62 1.79 -29.35
CA GLU A 167 -12.85 2.59 -29.48
C GLU A 167 -13.03 3.52 -28.26
N ALA A 168 -12.92 2.97 -27.05
CA ALA A 168 -12.99 3.76 -25.82
C ALA A 168 -11.89 4.84 -25.76
N VAL A 169 -10.64 4.48 -26.09
CA VAL A 169 -9.54 5.43 -26.16
C VAL A 169 -9.81 6.54 -27.18
N HIS A 170 -10.51 6.26 -28.28
CA HIS A 170 -10.84 7.25 -29.31
C HIS A 170 -11.91 8.23 -28.86
N HIS A 171 -12.92 7.77 -28.16
CA HIS A 171 -14.13 8.54 -27.82
C HIS A 171 -14.12 9.19 -26.43
N LEU A 172 -13.36 8.63 -25.49
CA LEU A 172 -13.32 9.17 -24.11
C LEU A 172 -12.59 10.51 -24.04
N PRO A 173 -13.02 11.41 -23.14
CA PRO A 173 -12.36 12.69 -22.91
C PRO A 173 -10.93 12.51 -22.36
N ARG A 174 -10.12 13.56 -22.47
CA ARG A 174 -8.74 13.61 -21.95
C ARG A 174 -8.70 14.51 -20.70
N PRO A 175 -7.83 14.23 -19.73
CA PRO A 175 -6.84 13.13 -19.71
C PRO A 175 -7.45 11.75 -19.49
N LEU A 176 -6.78 10.68 -19.98
CA LEU A 176 -7.22 9.30 -19.88
C LEU A 176 -6.09 8.43 -19.32
N ILE A 177 -6.43 7.50 -18.42
CA ILE A 177 -5.51 6.49 -17.91
C ILE A 177 -5.99 5.11 -18.36
N LEU A 178 -5.12 4.35 -19.03
CA LEU A 178 -5.34 2.95 -19.39
C LEU A 178 -4.55 2.04 -18.44
N TYR A 179 -5.25 1.36 -17.54
CA TYR A 179 -4.65 0.38 -16.63
C TYR A 179 -4.56 -1.00 -17.27
N THR A 180 -3.46 -1.69 -16.98
CA THR A 180 -3.27 -3.10 -17.35
C THR A 180 -2.70 -3.87 -16.17
N SER A 181 -3.07 -5.15 -16.03
CA SER A 181 -2.63 -5.99 -14.92
C SER A 181 -1.21 -6.51 -15.08
N VAL A 182 -0.65 -6.54 -16.30
CA VAL A 182 0.62 -7.16 -16.62
C VAL A 182 1.54 -6.18 -17.35
N LYS A 183 2.82 -6.12 -16.95
CA LYS A 183 3.82 -5.25 -17.59
C LYS A 183 3.94 -5.48 -19.12
N GLN A 184 3.78 -6.71 -19.57
CA GLN A 184 3.83 -7.04 -20.99
C GLN A 184 2.71 -6.35 -21.79
N ASP A 185 1.54 -6.20 -21.19
CA ASP A 185 0.42 -5.53 -21.84
C ASP A 185 0.67 -4.03 -22.01
N VAL A 186 1.37 -3.39 -21.07
CA VAL A 186 1.81 -1.99 -21.22
C VAL A 186 2.61 -1.82 -22.53
N ARG A 187 3.52 -2.76 -22.83
CA ARG A 187 4.34 -2.72 -24.05
C ARG A 187 3.47 -2.93 -25.31
N ARG A 188 2.52 -3.88 -25.26
CA ARG A 188 1.57 -4.16 -26.35
C ARG A 188 0.67 -2.93 -26.63
N TRP A 189 0.09 -2.36 -25.59
CA TRP A 189 -0.76 -1.17 -25.71
C TRP A 189 0.01 0.04 -26.21
N LYS A 190 1.24 0.24 -25.75
CA LYS A 190 2.15 1.26 -26.28
C LYS A 190 2.33 1.14 -27.80
N SER A 191 2.50 -0.08 -28.30
CA SER A 191 2.62 -0.36 -29.73
C SER A 191 1.31 -0.06 -30.47
N HIS A 192 0.18 -0.55 -29.97
CA HIS A 192 -1.13 -0.32 -30.61
C HIS A 192 -1.49 1.18 -30.68
N LEU A 193 -1.26 1.90 -29.59
CA LEU A 193 -1.52 3.35 -29.56
C LEU A 193 -0.65 4.10 -30.57
N ARG A 194 0.63 3.74 -30.71
CA ARG A 194 1.55 4.34 -31.69
C ARG A 194 1.13 4.03 -33.13
N GLN A 195 0.72 2.81 -33.43
CA GLN A 195 0.21 2.41 -34.74
C GLN A 195 -1.08 3.16 -35.10
N ALA A 196 -1.93 3.42 -34.11
CA ALA A 196 -3.15 4.22 -34.28
C ALA A 196 -2.91 5.75 -34.32
N GLY A 197 -1.65 6.20 -34.32
CA GLY A 197 -1.30 7.61 -34.48
C GLY A 197 -1.18 8.41 -33.19
N TYR A 198 -1.43 7.81 -32.01
CA TYR A 198 -1.26 8.50 -30.75
C TYR A 198 0.23 8.71 -30.45
N ARG A 199 0.61 9.95 -30.12
CA ARG A 199 2.01 10.33 -29.81
C ARG A 199 2.20 10.90 -28.40
N ARG A 200 1.14 11.51 -27.84
CA ARG A 200 1.16 12.22 -26.55
C ARG A 200 0.64 11.31 -25.46
N PHE A 201 1.44 10.34 -25.05
CA PHE A 201 1.17 9.49 -23.89
C PHE A 201 2.46 9.06 -23.21
N ARG A 202 2.37 8.70 -21.95
CA ARG A 202 3.46 8.17 -21.14
C ARG A 202 3.09 6.76 -20.66
N THR A 203 4.07 5.97 -20.29
CA THR A 203 3.87 4.62 -19.74
C THR A 203 4.55 4.52 -18.38
N LEU A 204 3.83 3.97 -17.40
CA LEU A 204 4.32 3.72 -16.05
C LEU A 204 4.27 2.23 -15.75
N THR A 205 5.36 1.68 -15.22
CA THR A 205 5.44 0.28 -14.75
C THR A 205 6.21 0.23 -13.43
N GLY A 206 6.20 -0.92 -12.77
CA GLY A 206 7.02 -1.14 -11.57
C GLY A 206 8.53 -0.91 -11.79
N ASP A 207 9.01 -1.03 -13.04
CA ASP A 207 10.43 -0.83 -13.40
C ASP A 207 10.78 0.63 -13.73
N THR A 208 9.81 1.54 -13.71
CA THR A 208 10.05 2.97 -14.00
C THR A 208 10.82 3.60 -12.84
N ALA A 209 11.96 4.22 -13.15
CA ALA A 209 12.82 4.88 -12.16
C ALA A 209 12.07 5.99 -11.38
N SER A 210 12.38 6.13 -10.09
CA SER A 210 11.67 7.04 -9.17
C SER A 210 11.66 8.51 -9.64
N GLY A 211 12.76 9.01 -10.22
CA GLY A 211 12.82 10.35 -10.79
C GLY A 211 11.84 10.56 -11.95
N HIS A 212 11.71 9.56 -12.81
CA HIS A 212 10.81 9.60 -13.97
C HIS A 212 9.32 9.49 -13.59
N ARG A 213 9.02 8.88 -12.42
CA ARG A 213 7.64 8.78 -11.91
C ARG A 213 7.07 10.12 -11.47
N ARG A 214 7.91 11.03 -10.98
CA ARG A 214 7.50 12.39 -10.57
C ARG A 214 7.20 13.32 -11.75
N GLU A 215 7.68 12.98 -12.95
CA GLU A 215 7.48 13.77 -14.17
C GLU A 215 6.26 13.29 -15.00
N ILE A 216 5.64 12.17 -14.61
CA ILE A 216 4.49 11.58 -15.29
C ILE A 216 3.20 12.01 -14.63
#